data_1d71433bb475c06d0077f244efe6ec5a
#
_entry.id   1d71433bb475c06d0077f244efe6ec5a
#
_cell.length_a   1.000
_cell.length_b   1.000
_cell.length_c   1.000
_cell.angle_alpha   90.00
_cell.angle_beta   90.00
_cell.angle_gamma   90.00
#
_symmetry.space_group_name_H-M   'P 1'
#
loop_
_entity.id
_entity.type
_entity.pdbx_description
1 polymer ?
#
loop_
_entity_poly.entity_id
_entity_poly.type
_entity_poly.pdbx_seq_one_letter_code
_entity_poly.pdbx_strand_id
1 'polypeptide(L)'
;MKLTGYYSSGEFAKMAQVSVRTIRFYDKQNILKPSYVNPTGARFYTDSDFVKLQQILLLKYLGFSLEEIKGMTIDDVDSHFLRHSLELQKKLVTDRIEQMQMVENAIDKTVSALDNNQEIDWSQMLDLIHLTNMEKSLKVQYENANNISARIRLHKDFSINKQGWFPWIYETGLLPLIEQKLKKDSKIKILELGCGEGSLWIENLDKLPENISITLSDISDGMIRDVRRNLGDDPRFHYKTYDCHQIASKAKNYDIVIANHLLFYCEDIEQVCQEIQRVLKPKGIFICSTYGSKHMKEITELVQKFDKRIILAAENLYDRFGLDNGANILDKHFSQIEIHRYEDGIIIGEEEPLIEYVLSCHGNQNQYILDRYQEFRQFVEKQLRKDFYITKDAGFFLCRL
;
A
#
# COMPACT_ATOMS: atom_id res chain seq x y z
N MET A 1 -34.01 24.48 34.09
CA MET A 1 -33.73 23.39 35.04
C MET A 1 -32.39 22.78 34.65
N LYS A 2 -31.38 22.85 35.49
CA LYS A 2 -30.05 22.25 35.19
C LYS A 2 -30.19 20.76 35.52
N LEU A 3 -30.09 19.89 34.50
CA LEU A 3 -30.09 18.44 34.69
C LEU A 3 -28.75 18.04 35.31
N THR A 4 -28.81 17.48 36.51
CA THR A 4 -27.59 17.03 37.23
C THR A 4 -26.90 15.91 36.42
N GLY A 5 -25.60 16.05 36.14
CA GLY A 5 -24.82 15.08 35.34
C GLY A 5 -24.94 15.26 33.83
N TYR A 6 -25.59 16.34 33.36
CA TYR A 6 -25.71 16.66 31.93
C TYR A 6 -25.17 18.03 31.60
N TYR A 7 -24.46 18.12 30.48
CA TYR A 7 -23.92 19.36 29.93
C TYR A 7 -24.68 19.75 28.67
N SER A 8 -25.06 21.02 28.55
CA SER A 8 -25.56 21.55 27.28
C SER A 8 -24.49 21.53 26.21
N SER A 9 -24.88 21.58 24.92
CA SER A 9 -23.91 21.66 23.81
C SER A 9 -22.89 22.79 23.96
N GLY A 10 -23.27 23.92 24.61
CA GLY A 10 -22.36 25.02 24.86
C GLY A 10 -21.33 24.74 25.96
N GLU A 11 -21.79 24.20 27.10
CA GLU A 11 -20.89 23.78 28.19
C GLU A 11 -19.93 22.67 27.72
N PHE A 12 -20.47 21.68 27.01
CA PHE A 12 -19.73 20.55 26.48
C PHE A 12 -18.64 20.98 25.47
N ALA A 13 -18.97 21.88 24.55
CA ALA A 13 -18.02 22.45 23.60
C ALA A 13 -16.92 23.27 24.31
N LYS A 14 -17.27 24.03 25.35
CA LYS A 14 -16.31 24.79 26.15
C LYS A 14 -15.33 23.88 26.89
N MET A 15 -15.81 22.77 27.48
CA MET A 15 -14.97 21.77 28.18
C MET A 15 -13.92 21.19 27.22
N ALA A 16 -14.30 20.88 25.98
CA ALA A 16 -13.43 20.29 24.97
C ALA A 16 -12.62 21.30 24.14
N GLN A 17 -12.79 22.62 24.41
CA GLN A 17 -12.16 23.71 23.66
C GLN A 17 -12.46 23.67 22.14
N VAL A 18 -13.67 23.26 21.78
CA VAL A 18 -14.15 23.21 20.39
C VAL A 18 -15.36 24.12 20.20
N SER A 19 -15.77 24.36 18.95
CA SER A 19 -16.98 25.13 18.67
C SER A 19 -18.26 24.33 18.92
N VAL A 20 -19.34 24.96 19.31
CA VAL A 20 -20.67 24.32 19.36
C VAL A 20 -21.07 23.77 17.98
N ARG A 21 -20.61 24.40 16.91
CA ARG A 21 -20.81 23.92 15.53
C ARG A 21 -20.15 22.56 15.31
N THR A 22 -18.96 22.34 15.86
CA THR A 22 -18.24 21.05 15.81
C THR A 22 -19.05 19.95 16.51
N ILE A 23 -19.55 20.21 17.72
CA ILE A 23 -20.37 19.23 18.46
C ILE A 23 -21.64 18.86 17.68
N ARG A 24 -22.36 19.88 17.14
CA ARG A 24 -23.55 19.64 16.32
C ARG A 24 -23.24 18.91 15.01
N PHE A 25 -22.08 19.16 14.45
CA PHE A 25 -21.62 18.48 13.25
C PHE A 25 -21.36 16.99 13.53
N TYR A 26 -20.70 16.65 14.63
CA TYR A 26 -20.47 15.26 15.05
C TYR A 26 -21.78 14.51 15.35
N ASP A 27 -22.76 15.17 15.95
CA ASP A 27 -24.10 14.58 16.12
C ASP A 27 -24.78 14.33 14.76
N LYS A 28 -24.72 15.30 13.83
CA LYS A 28 -25.30 15.16 12.48
C LYS A 28 -24.64 14.02 11.68
N GLN A 29 -23.33 13.81 11.86
CA GLN A 29 -22.57 12.76 11.20
C GLN A 29 -22.69 11.38 11.91
N ASN A 30 -23.47 11.27 12.97
CA ASN A 30 -23.59 10.06 13.80
C ASN A 30 -22.28 9.58 14.45
N ILE A 31 -21.34 10.50 14.70
CA ILE A 31 -20.04 10.20 15.33
C ILE A 31 -20.14 10.35 16.85
N LEU A 32 -20.86 11.38 17.31
CA LEU A 32 -21.09 11.64 18.73
C LEU A 32 -22.54 12.04 18.94
N LYS A 33 -23.36 11.13 19.48
CA LYS A 33 -24.76 11.38 19.79
C LYS A 33 -24.90 11.97 21.18
N PRO A 34 -25.85 12.93 21.39
CA PRO A 34 -26.21 13.37 22.73
C PRO A 34 -26.90 12.25 23.50
N SER A 35 -26.57 12.10 24.78
CA SER A 35 -27.25 11.15 25.67
C SER A 35 -28.71 11.51 25.92
N TYR A 36 -29.08 12.80 25.76
CA TYR A 36 -30.45 13.25 25.92
C TYR A 36 -30.77 14.42 25.00
N VAL A 37 -31.93 14.39 24.38
CA VAL A 37 -32.52 15.53 23.62
C VAL A 37 -33.85 15.87 24.23
N ASN A 38 -34.03 17.13 24.64
CA ASN A 38 -35.28 17.55 25.24
C ASN A 38 -36.39 17.78 24.18
N PRO A 39 -37.66 17.97 24.57
CA PRO A 39 -38.78 18.21 23.63
C PRO A 39 -38.62 19.43 22.73
N THR A 40 -37.78 20.42 23.14
CA THR A 40 -37.46 21.61 22.33
C THR A 40 -36.28 21.40 21.39
N GLY A 41 -35.69 20.18 21.31
CA GLY A 41 -34.57 19.85 20.44
C GLY A 41 -33.20 20.27 21.00
N ALA A 42 -33.11 20.68 22.28
CA ALA A 42 -31.83 20.96 22.90
C ALA A 42 -31.11 19.66 23.30
N ARG A 43 -29.81 19.60 23.01
CA ARG A 43 -28.95 18.45 23.18
C ARG A 43 -28.17 18.53 24.49
N PHE A 44 -28.09 17.40 25.19
CA PHE A 44 -27.38 17.25 26.45
C PHE A 44 -26.48 16.01 26.41
N TYR A 45 -25.29 16.16 26.97
CA TYR A 45 -24.19 15.20 26.95
C TYR A 45 -23.76 14.86 28.37
N THR A 46 -23.20 13.69 28.58
CA THR A 46 -22.71 13.18 29.88
C THR A 46 -21.18 13.15 29.92
N ASP A 47 -20.59 12.83 31.06
CA ASP A 47 -19.15 12.58 31.20
C ASP A 47 -18.68 11.41 30.31
N SER A 48 -19.50 10.39 30.11
CA SER A 48 -19.22 9.29 29.18
C SER A 48 -19.13 9.78 27.73
N ASP A 49 -20.02 10.70 27.33
CA ASP A 49 -19.93 11.32 26.00
C ASP A 49 -18.67 12.19 25.87
N PHE A 50 -18.20 12.76 27.01
CA PHE A 50 -16.97 13.56 27.01
C PHE A 50 -15.74 12.72 26.72
N VAL A 51 -15.66 11.51 27.31
CA VAL A 51 -14.59 10.56 27.00
C VAL A 51 -14.60 10.19 25.52
N LYS A 52 -15.77 9.92 24.95
CA LYS A 52 -15.92 9.69 23.49
C LYS A 52 -15.45 10.88 22.65
N LEU A 53 -15.81 12.09 23.06
CA LEU A 53 -15.34 13.30 22.38
C LEU A 53 -13.82 13.46 22.42
N GLN A 54 -13.20 13.17 23.59
CA GLN A 54 -11.74 13.21 23.71
C GLN A 54 -11.05 12.22 22.78
N GLN A 55 -11.59 11.02 22.64
CA GLN A 55 -11.09 10.00 21.70
C GLN A 55 -11.21 10.49 20.25
N ILE A 56 -12.37 11.07 19.88
CA ILE A 56 -12.59 11.63 18.54
C ILE A 56 -11.58 12.74 18.25
N LEU A 57 -11.36 13.66 19.18
CA LEU A 57 -10.44 14.77 19.00
C LEU A 57 -8.99 14.31 18.90
N LEU A 58 -8.59 13.31 19.70
CA LEU A 58 -7.27 12.69 19.60
C LEU A 58 -7.06 12.05 18.22
N LEU A 59 -8.00 11.25 17.76
CA LEU A 59 -7.91 10.57 16.46
C LEU A 59 -7.89 11.61 15.31
N LYS A 60 -8.68 12.68 15.40
CA LYS A 60 -8.62 13.80 14.45
C LYS A 60 -7.26 14.48 14.43
N TYR A 61 -6.68 14.72 15.60
CA TYR A 61 -5.35 15.32 15.73
C TYR A 61 -4.27 14.41 15.10
N LEU A 62 -4.43 13.10 15.22
CA LEU A 62 -3.56 12.10 14.61
C LEU A 62 -3.78 11.92 13.09
N GLY A 63 -4.75 12.65 12.49
CA GLY A 63 -4.95 12.69 11.04
C GLY A 63 -6.06 11.77 10.51
N PHE A 64 -6.78 11.05 11.35
CA PHE A 64 -7.90 10.20 10.92
C PHE A 64 -9.05 11.01 10.31
N SER A 65 -9.69 10.48 9.28
CA SER A 65 -10.95 11.01 8.74
C SER A 65 -12.11 10.80 9.72
N LEU A 66 -13.23 11.47 9.51
CA LEU A 66 -14.39 11.29 10.38
C LEU A 66 -15.09 9.94 10.15
N GLU A 67 -15.03 9.40 8.95
CA GLU A 67 -15.53 8.09 8.60
C GLU A 67 -14.74 7.00 9.34
N GLU A 68 -13.43 7.09 9.34
CA GLU A 68 -12.54 6.18 10.08
C GLU A 68 -12.83 6.24 11.59
N ILE A 69 -13.00 7.44 12.15
CA ILE A 69 -13.32 7.63 13.57
C ILE A 69 -14.69 7.04 13.91
N LYS A 70 -15.66 7.16 13.01
CA LYS A 70 -17.00 6.61 13.21
C LYS A 70 -16.98 5.08 13.35
N GLY A 71 -16.14 4.40 12.60
CA GLY A 71 -15.92 2.96 12.76
C GLY A 71 -15.23 2.57 14.07
N MET A 72 -14.46 3.50 14.68
CA MET A 72 -13.66 3.24 15.88
C MET A 72 -14.37 3.57 17.22
N THR A 73 -15.40 4.41 17.22
CA THR A 73 -16.05 4.92 18.45
C THR A 73 -17.31 4.17 18.88
N ILE A 74 -17.72 3.14 18.18
CA ILE A 74 -18.89 2.33 18.55
C ILE A 74 -18.44 1.16 19.42
N ASP A 75 -18.91 1.13 20.61
CA ASP A 75 -18.90 0.27 21.80
C ASP A 75 -18.08 -1.05 21.86
N ASP A 76 -17.40 -1.51 20.81
CA ASP A 76 -16.51 -2.67 20.81
C ASP A 76 -15.29 -2.41 19.89
N VAL A 77 -14.40 -1.53 20.35
CA VAL A 77 -13.13 -1.32 19.63
C VAL A 77 -12.25 -2.54 19.84
N ASP A 78 -12.07 -3.33 18.80
CA ASP A 78 -10.98 -4.28 18.74
C ASP A 78 -9.67 -3.50 18.99
N SER A 79 -9.11 -3.67 20.17
CA SER A 79 -7.88 -2.98 20.61
C SER A 79 -6.72 -3.24 19.64
N HIS A 80 -6.78 -4.34 18.90
CA HIS A 80 -5.82 -4.72 17.88
C HIS A 80 -5.92 -3.83 16.64
N PHE A 81 -7.15 -3.50 16.22
CA PHE A 81 -7.40 -2.59 15.10
C PHE A 81 -6.94 -1.16 15.40
N LEU A 82 -7.30 -0.63 16.59
CA LEU A 82 -6.87 0.70 17.02
C LEU A 82 -5.34 0.80 17.10
N ARG A 83 -4.68 -0.20 17.68
CA ARG A 83 -3.23 -0.28 17.78
C ARG A 83 -2.58 -0.25 16.40
N HIS A 84 -3.03 -1.09 15.49
CA HIS A 84 -2.50 -1.17 14.12
C HIS A 84 -2.69 0.16 13.37
N SER A 85 -3.86 0.78 13.48
CA SER A 85 -4.14 2.10 12.89
C SER A 85 -3.23 3.20 13.45
N LEU A 86 -2.95 3.18 14.76
CA LEU A 86 -2.03 4.13 15.41
C LEU A 86 -0.57 3.89 14.97
N GLU A 87 -0.14 2.64 14.84
CA GLU A 87 1.20 2.29 14.35
C GLU A 87 1.40 2.79 12.91
N LEU A 88 0.39 2.67 12.07
CA LEU A 88 0.43 3.17 10.69
C LEU A 88 0.43 4.70 10.63
N GLN A 89 -0.39 5.39 11.45
CA GLN A 89 -0.34 6.85 11.56
C GLN A 89 1.01 7.34 12.08
N LYS A 90 1.61 6.65 13.05
CA LYS A 90 2.96 6.94 13.53
C LYS A 90 3.98 6.85 12.39
N LYS A 91 3.87 5.82 11.52
CA LYS A 91 4.73 5.68 10.34
C LYS A 91 4.58 6.89 9.41
N LEU A 92 3.34 7.29 9.07
CA LEU A 92 3.08 8.46 8.21
C LEU A 92 3.65 9.76 8.78
N VAL A 93 3.55 9.96 10.10
CA VAL A 93 4.16 11.12 10.77
C VAL A 93 5.68 11.07 10.70
N THR A 94 6.29 9.90 10.92
CA THR A 94 7.73 9.71 10.83
C THR A 94 8.24 10.02 9.42
N ASP A 95 7.58 9.46 8.40
CA ASP A 95 7.93 9.71 6.99
C ASP A 95 7.84 11.20 6.65
N ARG A 96 6.84 11.91 7.19
CA ARG A 96 6.69 13.37 6.99
C ARG A 96 7.77 14.19 7.69
N ILE A 97 8.19 13.78 8.88
CA ILE A 97 9.30 14.42 9.59
C ILE A 97 10.59 14.29 8.76
N GLU A 98 10.88 13.11 8.24
CA GLU A 98 12.06 12.86 7.43
C GLU A 98 12.05 13.65 6.12
N GLN A 99 10.88 13.79 5.47
CA GLN A 99 10.70 14.66 4.31
C GLN A 99 11.04 16.13 4.64
N MET A 100 10.50 16.62 5.75
CA MET A 100 10.77 18.00 6.16
C MET A 100 12.25 18.19 6.47
N GLN A 101 12.92 17.21 7.03
CA GLN A 101 14.38 17.24 7.26
C GLN A 101 15.17 17.28 5.95
N MET A 102 14.75 16.54 4.91
CA MET A 102 15.38 16.63 3.58
C MET A 102 15.21 18.02 2.97
N VAL A 103 14.01 18.62 3.08
CA VAL A 103 13.75 19.99 2.63
C VAL A 103 14.61 20.99 3.39
N GLU A 104 14.67 20.88 4.72
CA GLU A 104 15.51 21.72 5.58
C GLU A 104 17.00 21.64 5.16
N ASN A 105 17.53 20.44 5.00
CA ASN A 105 18.91 20.23 4.55
C ASN A 105 19.18 20.82 3.16
N ALA A 106 18.22 20.78 2.24
CA ALA A 106 18.38 21.38 0.92
C ALA A 106 18.36 22.92 0.99
N ILE A 107 17.51 23.49 1.84
CA ILE A 107 17.51 24.94 2.12
C ILE A 107 18.85 25.37 2.70
N ASP A 108 19.36 24.66 3.72
CA ASP A 108 20.63 24.98 4.38
C ASP A 108 21.82 24.93 3.39
N LYS A 109 21.85 23.91 2.52
CA LYS A 109 22.88 23.82 1.46
C LYS A 109 22.80 24.98 0.49
N THR A 110 21.57 25.36 0.10
CA THR A 110 21.35 26.48 -0.83
C THR A 110 21.76 27.81 -0.21
N VAL A 111 21.40 28.04 1.06
CA VAL A 111 21.85 29.23 1.83
C VAL A 111 23.36 29.27 1.94
N SER A 112 23.98 28.14 2.29
CA SER A 112 25.47 28.05 2.40
C SER A 112 26.15 28.31 1.06
N ALA A 113 25.59 27.86 -0.07
CA ALA A 113 26.12 28.15 -1.40
C ALA A 113 26.02 29.64 -1.74
N LEU A 114 24.89 30.29 -1.41
CA LEU A 114 24.70 31.72 -1.57
C LEU A 114 25.72 32.55 -0.73
N ASP A 115 25.90 32.18 0.53
CA ASP A 115 26.85 32.88 1.44
C ASP A 115 28.29 32.76 0.97
N ASN A 116 28.63 31.65 0.28
CA ASN A 116 29.96 31.39 -0.25
C ASN A 116 30.17 31.85 -1.71
N ASN A 117 29.20 32.55 -2.31
CA ASN A 117 29.19 32.94 -3.74
C ASN A 117 29.43 31.73 -4.71
N GLN A 118 28.94 30.57 -4.39
CA GLN A 118 28.99 29.37 -5.23
C GLN A 118 27.76 29.30 -6.16
N GLU A 119 27.91 28.66 -7.31
CA GLU A 119 26.78 28.40 -8.19
C GLU A 119 25.76 27.45 -7.49
N ILE A 120 24.50 27.81 -7.57
CA ILE A 120 23.39 26.98 -7.02
C ILE A 120 23.12 25.81 -7.97
N ASP A 121 23.23 24.61 -7.45
CA ASP A 121 22.80 23.41 -8.19
C ASP A 121 21.28 23.25 -8.17
N TRP A 122 20.63 23.82 -9.16
CA TRP A 122 19.17 23.74 -9.33
C TRP A 122 18.66 22.34 -9.66
N SER A 123 19.53 21.41 -10.08
CA SER A 123 19.14 20.01 -10.35
C SER A 123 18.75 19.31 -9.06
N GLN A 124 19.47 19.53 -7.97
CA GLN A 124 19.11 18.98 -6.65
C GLN A 124 17.76 19.50 -6.14
N MET A 125 17.41 20.76 -6.44
CA MET A 125 16.08 21.30 -6.11
C MET A 125 14.98 20.68 -6.94
N LEU A 126 15.21 20.40 -8.24
CA LEU A 126 14.26 19.72 -9.11
C LEU A 126 14.06 18.27 -8.66
N ASP A 127 15.11 17.55 -8.29
CA ASP A 127 15.05 16.21 -7.74
C ASP A 127 14.22 16.17 -6.45
N LEU A 128 14.37 17.18 -5.59
CA LEU A 128 13.56 17.30 -4.37
C LEU A 128 12.08 17.56 -4.68
N ILE A 129 11.78 18.37 -5.69
CA ILE A 129 10.41 18.62 -6.18
C ILE A 129 9.81 17.36 -6.79
N HIS A 130 10.61 16.61 -7.56
CA HIS A 130 10.17 15.32 -8.13
C HIS A 130 9.92 14.29 -7.03
N LEU A 131 10.81 14.13 -6.07
CA LEU A 131 10.64 13.28 -4.89
C LEU A 131 9.38 13.64 -4.10
N THR A 132 9.14 14.94 -3.83
CA THR A 132 7.94 15.38 -3.11
C THR A 132 6.65 15.25 -3.92
N ASN A 133 6.71 15.30 -5.25
CA ASN A 133 5.54 15.08 -6.12
C ASN A 133 5.25 13.59 -6.34
N MET A 134 6.27 12.74 -6.44
CA MET A 134 6.10 11.28 -6.46
C MET A 134 5.53 10.77 -5.13
N GLU A 135 5.96 11.32 -4.00
CA GLU A 135 5.37 11.02 -2.70
C GLU A 135 3.93 11.51 -2.56
N LYS A 136 3.51 12.56 -3.27
CA LYS A 136 2.07 12.91 -3.35
C LYS A 136 1.26 11.80 -4.00
N SER A 137 1.79 11.12 -5.02
CA SER A 137 1.15 9.95 -5.63
C SER A 137 1.13 8.74 -4.69
N LEU A 138 2.26 8.47 -4.01
CA LEU A 138 2.35 7.46 -2.95
C LEU A 138 1.50 7.83 -1.73
N LYS A 139 1.45 9.11 -1.36
CA LYS A 139 0.66 9.62 -0.25
C LYS A 139 -0.84 9.44 -0.47
N VAL A 140 -1.35 9.60 -1.70
CA VAL A 140 -2.74 9.24 -2.05
C VAL A 140 -2.97 7.73 -1.86
N GLN A 141 -1.96 6.89 -2.10
CA GLN A 141 -2.03 5.45 -1.80
C GLN A 141 -1.96 5.13 -0.30
N TYR A 142 -1.29 5.97 0.51
CA TYR A 142 -1.15 5.81 1.97
C TYR A 142 -2.13 6.67 2.78
N GLU A 143 -2.86 7.60 2.17
CA GLU A 143 -3.81 8.48 2.86
C GLU A 143 -4.97 7.76 3.57
N ASN A 144 -5.11 6.44 3.33
CA ASN A 144 -6.04 5.58 4.05
C ASN A 144 -5.34 4.31 4.56
N ALA A 145 -4.77 4.39 5.75
CA ALA A 145 -4.25 3.23 6.48
C ALA A 145 -5.25 2.06 6.54
N ASN A 146 -6.55 2.37 6.67
CA ASN A 146 -7.63 1.42 6.63
C ASN A 146 -7.77 0.74 5.26
N ASN A 147 -7.57 1.46 4.17
CA ASN A 147 -7.68 0.92 2.81
C ASN A 147 -6.62 -0.13 2.51
N ILE A 148 -5.37 0.09 2.96
CA ILE A 148 -4.29 -0.90 2.82
C ILE A 148 -4.57 -2.11 3.70
N SER A 149 -4.99 -1.89 4.95
CA SER A 149 -5.33 -2.98 5.88
C SER A 149 -6.49 -3.84 5.39
N ALA A 150 -7.54 -3.23 4.83
CA ALA A 150 -8.68 -3.94 4.26
C ALA A 150 -8.26 -4.82 3.06
N ARG A 151 -7.39 -4.31 2.19
CA ARG A 151 -6.85 -5.07 1.05
C ARG A 151 -5.99 -6.24 1.51
N ILE A 152 -5.02 -5.99 2.41
CA ILE A 152 -4.14 -7.03 2.95
C ILE A 152 -4.98 -8.11 3.64
N ARG A 153 -5.96 -7.72 4.45
CA ARG A 153 -6.85 -8.63 5.18
C ARG A 153 -7.62 -9.53 4.22
N LEU A 154 -8.27 -8.97 3.20
CA LEU A 154 -9.00 -9.77 2.21
C LEU A 154 -8.09 -10.83 1.56
N HIS A 155 -6.89 -10.43 1.14
CA HIS A 155 -5.95 -11.36 0.50
C HIS A 155 -5.33 -12.37 1.47
N LYS A 156 -5.08 -12.01 2.73
CA LYS A 156 -4.44 -12.86 3.72
C LYS A 156 -5.42 -13.87 4.34
N ASP A 157 -6.60 -13.40 4.75
CA ASP A 157 -7.50 -14.19 5.57
C ASP A 157 -8.37 -15.11 4.71
N PHE A 158 -8.77 -14.66 3.51
CA PHE A 158 -9.72 -15.34 2.64
C PHE A 158 -9.11 -16.04 1.42
N SER A 159 -7.77 -15.98 1.25
CA SER A 159 -7.07 -16.73 0.20
C SER A 159 -7.19 -18.23 0.38
N ILE A 160 -7.46 -18.94 -0.71
CA ILE A 160 -7.57 -20.41 -0.72
C ILE A 160 -6.18 -21.02 -0.62
N ASN A 161 -5.20 -20.46 -1.33
CA ASN A 161 -3.84 -20.93 -1.30
C ASN A 161 -3.11 -20.42 -0.05
N LYS A 162 -2.90 -21.30 0.90
CA LYS A 162 -2.27 -20.97 2.19
C LYS A 162 -0.73 -20.90 2.12
N GLN A 163 -0.11 -21.26 1.00
CA GLN A 163 1.32 -21.09 0.79
C GLN A 163 1.71 -19.61 0.80
N GLY A 164 0.88 -18.75 0.22
CA GLY A 164 1.16 -17.32 0.05
C GLY A 164 1.99 -17.01 -1.20
N TRP A 165 1.87 -15.75 -1.66
CA TRP A 165 2.52 -15.27 -2.88
C TRP A 165 4.04 -15.30 -2.82
N PHE A 166 4.63 -14.75 -1.75
CA PHE A 166 6.08 -14.61 -1.65
C PHE A 166 6.80 -15.95 -1.41
N PRO A 167 6.31 -16.88 -0.59
CA PRO A 167 6.84 -18.23 -0.53
C PRO A 167 6.72 -18.97 -1.86
N TRP A 168 5.59 -18.81 -2.57
CA TRP A 168 5.38 -19.48 -3.84
C TRP A 168 6.37 -19.00 -4.94
N ILE A 169 6.52 -17.66 -5.14
CA ILE A 169 7.46 -17.13 -6.14
C ILE A 169 8.91 -17.49 -5.80
N TYR A 170 9.24 -17.52 -4.51
CA TYR A 170 10.56 -17.97 -4.07
C TYR A 170 10.80 -19.44 -4.40
N GLU A 171 9.91 -20.32 -4.00
CA GLU A 171 10.07 -21.77 -4.17
C GLU A 171 9.94 -22.22 -5.64
N THR A 172 9.05 -21.61 -6.39
CA THR A 172 8.80 -21.97 -7.79
C THR A 172 9.79 -21.29 -8.75
N GLY A 173 10.11 -20.03 -8.50
CA GLY A 173 10.92 -19.21 -9.41
C GLY A 173 12.38 -19.09 -9.01
N LEU A 174 12.65 -18.73 -7.76
CA LEU A 174 13.99 -18.34 -7.32
C LEU A 174 14.86 -19.52 -6.84
N LEU A 175 14.33 -20.33 -5.93
CA LEU A 175 15.09 -21.39 -5.27
C LEU A 175 15.73 -22.37 -6.26
N PRO A 176 15.02 -22.90 -7.29
CA PRO A 176 15.63 -23.81 -8.25
C PRO A 176 16.80 -23.16 -9.04
N LEU A 177 16.68 -21.85 -9.33
CA LEU A 177 17.72 -21.11 -10.04
C LEU A 177 18.93 -20.86 -9.15
N ILE A 178 18.70 -20.50 -7.89
CA ILE A 178 19.76 -20.32 -6.89
C ILE A 178 20.53 -21.61 -6.72
N GLU A 179 19.86 -22.73 -6.50
CA GLU A 179 20.48 -24.04 -6.36
C GLU A 179 21.28 -24.45 -7.60
N GLN A 180 20.71 -24.26 -8.80
CA GLN A 180 21.38 -24.57 -10.06
C GLN A 180 22.66 -23.73 -10.24
N LYS A 181 22.61 -22.43 -9.89
CA LYS A 181 23.77 -21.55 -10.05
C LYS A 181 24.84 -21.83 -8.99
N LEU A 182 24.45 -22.10 -7.73
CA LEU A 182 25.41 -22.45 -6.66
C LEU A 182 26.17 -23.75 -6.91
N LYS A 183 25.68 -24.65 -7.75
CA LYS A 183 26.44 -25.81 -8.21
C LYS A 183 27.64 -25.43 -9.08
N LYS A 184 27.65 -24.25 -9.70
CA LYS A 184 28.68 -23.78 -10.65
C LYS A 184 29.50 -22.64 -10.10
N ASP A 185 28.89 -21.77 -9.31
CA ASP A 185 29.43 -20.51 -8.80
C ASP A 185 29.53 -20.55 -7.27
N SER A 186 30.60 -20.01 -6.71
CA SER A 186 30.81 -19.94 -5.26
C SER A 186 29.93 -18.89 -4.58
N LYS A 187 29.43 -17.92 -5.34
CA LYS A 187 28.56 -16.83 -4.84
C LYS A 187 27.65 -16.32 -5.94
N ILE A 188 26.38 -16.11 -5.63
CA ILE A 188 25.35 -15.56 -6.53
C ILE A 188 25.01 -14.14 -6.12
N LYS A 189 24.83 -13.27 -7.12
CA LYS A 189 24.37 -11.90 -6.95
C LYS A 189 22.97 -11.72 -7.51
N ILE A 190 22.07 -11.26 -6.67
CA ILE A 190 20.66 -11.00 -7.00
C ILE A 190 20.39 -9.49 -6.86
N LEU A 191 19.61 -8.93 -7.76
CA LEU A 191 19.08 -7.59 -7.67
C LEU A 191 17.56 -7.66 -7.64
N GLU A 192 16.92 -7.00 -6.69
CA GLU A 192 15.50 -6.71 -6.74
C GLU A 192 15.28 -5.22 -6.99
N LEU A 193 14.45 -4.93 -7.98
CA LEU A 193 13.97 -3.60 -8.35
C LEU A 193 12.57 -3.40 -7.77
N GLY A 194 12.33 -2.28 -7.09
CA GLY A 194 11.06 -2.01 -6.42
C GLY A 194 10.79 -2.99 -5.29
N CYS A 195 11.74 -3.14 -4.36
CA CYS A 195 11.67 -4.15 -3.29
C CYS A 195 10.60 -3.85 -2.22
N GLY A 196 10.06 -2.61 -2.19
CA GLY A 196 9.13 -2.18 -1.16
C GLY A 196 9.70 -2.41 0.25
N GLU A 197 8.87 -2.96 1.14
CA GLU A 197 9.27 -3.29 2.52
C GLU A 197 10.05 -4.62 2.66
N GLY A 198 10.31 -5.32 1.54
CA GLY A 198 11.13 -6.53 1.50
C GLY A 198 10.39 -7.85 1.78
N SER A 199 9.08 -7.90 1.64
CA SER A 199 8.25 -9.06 1.98
C SER A 199 8.71 -10.37 1.32
N LEU A 200 9.21 -10.33 0.07
CA LEU A 200 9.76 -11.52 -0.61
C LEU A 200 10.87 -12.18 0.23
N TRP A 201 11.72 -11.41 0.83
CA TRP A 201 12.88 -11.91 1.58
C TRP A 201 12.56 -12.19 3.03
N ILE A 202 11.69 -11.37 3.65
CA ILE A 202 11.24 -11.56 5.04
C ILE A 202 10.55 -12.92 5.19
N GLU A 203 9.63 -13.26 4.28
CA GLU A 203 8.88 -14.51 4.34
C GLU A 203 9.70 -15.75 3.97
N ASN A 204 10.91 -15.56 3.42
CA ASN A 204 11.78 -16.66 3.01
C ASN A 204 13.18 -16.61 3.65
N LEU A 205 13.38 -15.78 4.68
CA LEU A 205 14.68 -15.48 5.27
C LEU A 205 15.45 -16.74 5.72
N ASP A 206 14.73 -17.66 6.35
CA ASP A 206 15.28 -18.93 6.87
C ASP A 206 15.68 -19.91 5.77
N LYS A 207 15.18 -19.71 4.53
CA LYS A 207 15.47 -20.57 3.38
C LYS A 207 16.65 -20.07 2.55
N LEU A 208 17.17 -18.87 2.84
CA LEU A 208 18.21 -18.24 2.06
C LEU A 208 19.58 -18.87 2.33
N PRO A 209 20.31 -19.33 1.32
CA PRO A 209 21.66 -19.85 1.50
C PRO A 209 22.66 -18.74 1.89
N GLU A 210 23.76 -19.11 2.51
CA GLU A 210 24.79 -18.16 2.92
C GLU A 210 25.54 -17.52 1.73
N ASN A 211 25.68 -18.26 0.64
CA ASN A 211 26.47 -17.87 -0.52
C ASN A 211 25.71 -17.01 -1.54
N ILE A 212 24.86 -16.12 -1.07
CA ILE A 212 24.15 -15.15 -1.91
C ILE A 212 24.46 -13.70 -1.49
N SER A 213 24.30 -12.78 -2.42
CA SER A 213 24.39 -11.35 -2.17
C SER A 213 23.22 -10.68 -2.86
N ILE A 214 22.30 -10.10 -2.11
CA ILE A 214 21.05 -9.54 -2.59
C ILE A 214 21.13 -8.03 -2.48
N THR A 215 20.99 -7.34 -3.61
CA THR A 215 20.82 -5.89 -3.63
C THR A 215 19.33 -5.59 -3.73
N LEU A 216 18.80 -4.88 -2.75
CA LEU A 216 17.44 -4.40 -2.71
C LEU A 216 17.41 -2.94 -3.12
N SER A 217 16.59 -2.61 -4.10
CA SER A 217 16.47 -1.24 -4.57
C SER A 217 15.02 -0.81 -4.70
N ASP A 218 14.79 0.44 -4.38
CA ASP A 218 13.51 1.12 -4.56
C ASP A 218 13.77 2.58 -4.90
N ILE A 219 12.81 3.24 -5.54
CA ILE A 219 12.87 4.67 -5.79
C ILE A 219 12.61 5.48 -4.52
N SER A 220 11.90 4.89 -3.55
CA SER A 220 11.56 5.48 -2.27
C SER A 220 12.61 5.20 -1.20
N ASP A 221 13.23 6.25 -0.69
CA ASP A 221 14.11 6.15 0.49
C ASP A 221 13.37 5.62 1.72
N GLY A 222 12.07 5.89 1.84
CA GLY A 222 11.22 5.36 2.90
C GLY A 222 11.15 3.84 2.86
N MET A 223 10.90 3.25 1.69
CA MET A 223 10.88 1.80 1.51
C MET A 223 12.25 1.17 1.81
N ILE A 224 13.33 1.83 1.38
CA ILE A 224 14.69 1.35 1.69
C ILE A 224 14.99 1.38 3.19
N ARG A 225 14.51 2.38 3.93
CA ARG A 225 14.63 2.39 5.40
C ARG A 225 13.80 1.28 6.05
N ASP A 226 12.58 1.07 5.56
CA ASP A 226 11.70 0.04 6.10
C ASP A 226 12.26 -1.36 5.87
N VAL A 227 12.68 -1.69 4.65
CA VAL A 227 13.27 -3.01 4.36
C VAL A 227 14.56 -3.26 5.16
N ARG A 228 15.39 -2.22 5.36
CA ARG A 228 16.58 -2.33 6.23
C ARG A 228 16.20 -2.61 7.68
N ARG A 229 15.15 -1.98 8.19
CA ARG A 229 14.64 -2.23 9.54
C ARG A 229 14.09 -3.66 9.68
N ASN A 230 13.38 -4.13 8.68
CA ASN A 230 12.73 -5.43 8.68
C ASN A 230 13.71 -6.61 8.56
N LEU A 231 14.76 -6.46 7.74
CA LEU A 231 15.77 -7.50 7.51
C LEU A 231 17.00 -7.39 8.44
N GLY A 232 17.14 -6.27 9.16
CA GLY A 232 18.25 -6.03 10.09
C GLY A 232 19.62 -5.96 9.43
N ASP A 233 20.66 -6.35 10.19
CA ASP A 233 22.07 -6.29 9.77
C ASP A 233 22.54 -7.59 9.09
N ASP A 234 21.66 -8.32 8.40
CA ASP A 234 22.05 -9.53 7.67
C ASP A 234 23.03 -9.18 6.53
N PRO A 235 24.28 -9.73 6.53
CA PRO A 235 25.31 -9.36 5.57
C PRO A 235 25.01 -9.76 4.12
N ARG A 236 23.99 -10.56 3.89
CA ARG A 236 23.56 -10.95 2.55
C ARG A 236 22.88 -9.81 1.81
N PHE A 237 22.33 -8.80 2.52
CA PHE A 237 21.54 -7.71 1.94
C PHE A 237 22.33 -6.41 1.80
N HIS A 238 22.09 -5.75 0.66
CA HIS A 238 22.62 -4.43 0.33
C HIS A 238 21.47 -3.54 -0.13
N TYR A 239 21.40 -2.32 0.34
CA TYR A 239 20.29 -1.40 0.14
C TYR A 239 20.69 -0.23 -0.74
N LYS A 240 19.86 0.14 -1.71
CA LYS A 240 20.12 1.25 -2.63
C LYS A 240 18.84 1.96 -3.03
N THR A 241 18.91 3.29 -3.13
CA THR A 241 17.83 4.12 -3.66
C THR A 241 18.20 4.56 -5.06
N TYR A 242 17.39 4.21 -6.05
CA TYR A 242 17.45 4.72 -7.43
C TYR A 242 16.22 4.33 -8.24
N ASP A 243 16.02 5.02 -9.36
CA ASP A 243 15.02 4.68 -10.36
C ASP A 243 15.47 3.47 -11.20
N CYS A 244 14.56 2.52 -11.43
CA CYS A 244 14.82 1.32 -12.24
C CYS A 244 15.09 1.64 -13.72
N HIS A 245 14.72 2.83 -14.20
CA HIS A 245 15.07 3.31 -15.54
C HIS A 245 16.57 3.65 -15.69
N GLN A 246 17.30 3.79 -14.55
CA GLN A 246 18.74 4.04 -14.52
C GLN A 246 19.37 3.28 -13.36
N ILE A 247 19.67 1.99 -13.56
CA ILE A 247 20.18 1.12 -12.51
C ILE A 247 21.62 1.50 -12.15
N ALA A 248 21.83 1.96 -10.90
CA ALA A 248 23.14 2.37 -10.39
C ALA A 248 24.07 1.17 -10.12
N SER A 249 24.39 0.41 -11.18
CA SER A 249 25.25 -0.77 -11.12
C SER A 249 26.09 -0.92 -12.39
N LYS A 250 27.21 -1.63 -12.24
CA LYS A 250 28.07 -2.02 -13.37
C LYS A 250 27.31 -2.98 -14.31
N ALA A 251 27.65 -2.96 -15.59
CA ALA A 251 27.21 -3.95 -16.56
C ALA A 251 27.63 -5.37 -16.12
N LYS A 252 26.83 -6.37 -16.42
CA LYS A 252 27.11 -7.80 -16.19
C LYS A 252 27.47 -8.14 -14.74
N ASN A 253 26.72 -7.57 -13.79
CA ASN A 253 27.01 -7.71 -12.36
C ASN A 253 26.13 -8.78 -11.66
N TYR A 254 24.91 -8.97 -12.11
CA TYR A 254 23.92 -9.81 -11.43
C TYR A 254 23.64 -11.13 -12.18
N ASP A 255 23.43 -12.19 -11.43
CA ASP A 255 23.04 -13.50 -11.94
C ASP A 255 21.53 -13.58 -12.14
N ILE A 256 20.76 -12.91 -11.25
CA ILE A 256 19.31 -12.85 -11.28
C ILE A 256 18.89 -11.40 -11.01
N VAL A 257 17.94 -10.90 -11.77
CA VAL A 257 17.23 -9.64 -11.51
C VAL A 257 15.75 -9.96 -11.29
N ILE A 258 15.13 -9.30 -10.32
CA ILE A 258 13.73 -9.49 -9.94
C ILE A 258 13.02 -8.13 -10.03
N ALA A 259 11.81 -8.11 -10.56
CA ALA A 259 10.89 -6.96 -10.53
C ALA A 259 9.49 -7.46 -10.12
N ASN A 260 9.25 -7.55 -8.82
CA ASN A 260 8.00 -8.10 -8.31
C ASN A 260 6.92 -7.02 -8.26
N HIS A 261 5.87 -7.17 -9.07
CA HIS A 261 4.77 -6.20 -9.20
C HIS A 261 5.23 -4.77 -9.47
N LEU A 262 6.24 -4.58 -10.33
CA LEU A 262 6.86 -3.28 -10.59
C LEU A 262 6.56 -2.74 -11.99
N LEU A 263 6.71 -3.54 -13.06
CA LEU A 263 6.79 -3.04 -14.44
C LEU A 263 5.57 -2.24 -14.89
N PHE A 264 4.39 -2.54 -14.41
CA PHE A 264 3.18 -1.79 -14.75
C PHE A 264 3.13 -0.37 -14.14
N TYR A 265 4.04 -0.03 -13.21
CA TYR A 265 4.22 1.32 -12.71
C TYR A 265 5.25 2.13 -13.51
N CYS A 266 6.08 1.46 -14.34
CA CYS A 266 7.10 2.12 -15.13
C CYS A 266 6.50 2.86 -16.31
N GLU A 267 6.97 4.09 -16.56
CA GLU A 267 6.54 4.89 -17.71
C GLU A 267 7.13 4.33 -19.01
N ASP A 268 8.40 3.94 -19.01
CA ASP A 268 9.13 3.33 -20.13
C ASP A 268 9.66 1.94 -19.76
N ILE A 269 8.83 0.91 -19.98
CA ILE A 269 9.18 -0.48 -19.73
C ILE A 269 10.35 -0.93 -20.62
N GLU A 270 10.45 -0.38 -21.83
CA GLU A 270 11.52 -0.70 -22.79
C GLU A 270 12.89 -0.28 -22.24
N GLN A 271 12.99 0.93 -21.70
CA GLN A 271 14.21 1.43 -21.04
C GLN A 271 14.59 0.56 -19.81
N VAL A 272 13.61 0.20 -19.00
CA VAL A 272 13.85 -0.68 -17.83
C VAL A 272 14.38 -2.04 -18.28
N CYS A 273 13.81 -2.65 -19.31
CA CYS A 273 14.30 -3.91 -19.87
C CYS A 273 15.74 -3.80 -20.42
N GLN A 274 16.10 -2.70 -21.08
CA GLN A 274 17.47 -2.44 -21.54
C GLN A 274 18.46 -2.33 -20.37
N GLU A 275 18.10 -1.64 -19.31
CA GLU A 275 18.92 -1.55 -18.11
C GLU A 275 19.08 -2.91 -17.41
N ILE A 276 18.01 -3.71 -17.34
CA ILE A 276 18.07 -5.08 -16.83
C ILE A 276 19.03 -5.94 -17.66
N GLN A 277 18.93 -5.90 -19.00
CA GLN A 277 19.86 -6.60 -19.88
C GLN A 277 21.31 -6.15 -19.65
N ARG A 278 21.54 -4.85 -19.49
CA ARG A 278 22.87 -4.29 -19.23
C ARG A 278 23.52 -4.83 -17.94
N VAL A 279 22.74 -4.94 -16.87
CA VAL A 279 23.26 -5.35 -15.55
C VAL A 279 23.29 -6.86 -15.34
N LEU A 280 22.54 -7.64 -16.13
CA LEU A 280 22.58 -9.10 -16.10
C LEU A 280 23.89 -9.63 -16.67
N LYS A 281 24.45 -10.66 -16.05
CA LYS A 281 25.54 -11.46 -16.59
C LYS A 281 25.09 -12.25 -17.83
N PRO A 282 26.00 -12.70 -18.70
CA PRO A 282 25.67 -13.70 -19.72
C PRO A 282 24.99 -14.91 -19.08
N LYS A 283 23.88 -15.38 -19.62
CA LYS A 283 23.00 -16.42 -19.05
C LYS A 283 22.33 -15.99 -17.71
N GLY A 284 22.26 -14.70 -17.47
CA GLY A 284 21.48 -14.12 -16.38
C GLY A 284 19.99 -14.35 -16.58
N ILE A 285 19.22 -14.26 -15.50
CA ILE A 285 17.80 -14.53 -15.50
C ILE A 285 17.07 -13.31 -14.96
N PHE A 286 15.99 -12.93 -15.62
CA PHE A 286 15.06 -11.92 -15.15
C PHE A 286 13.75 -12.57 -14.75
N ILE A 287 13.25 -12.22 -13.57
CA ILE A 287 11.92 -12.62 -13.07
C ILE A 287 11.11 -11.37 -12.85
N CYS A 288 9.92 -11.28 -13.45
CA CYS A 288 8.99 -10.20 -13.17
C CYS A 288 7.58 -10.71 -13.02
N SER A 289 6.86 -10.15 -12.06
CA SER A 289 5.51 -10.57 -11.74
C SER A 289 4.48 -9.50 -12.07
N THR A 290 3.25 -9.93 -12.35
CA THR A 290 2.12 -9.08 -12.67
C THR A 290 0.80 -9.80 -12.47
N TYR A 291 -0.29 -9.09 -12.76
CA TYR A 291 -1.66 -9.59 -12.76
C TYR A 291 -2.14 -9.88 -14.18
N GLY A 292 -3.12 -10.77 -14.30
CA GLY A 292 -3.88 -10.99 -15.53
C GLY A 292 -5.18 -10.21 -15.54
N SER A 293 -5.82 -10.17 -16.69
CA SER A 293 -7.08 -9.43 -16.93
C SER A 293 -8.28 -9.94 -16.11
N LYS A 294 -8.18 -11.15 -15.55
CA LYS A 294 -9.24 -11.75 -14.73
C LYS A 294 -9.07 -11.48 -13.23
N HIS A 295 -8.00 -10.75 -12.83
CA HIS A 295 -7.71 -10.48 -11.42
C HIS A 295 -8.83 -9.67 -10.78
N MET A 296 -9.47 -10.24 -9.73
CA MET A 296 -10.55 -9.61 -8.95
C MET A 296 -11.79 -9.19 -9.77
N LYS A 297 -12.02 -9.78 -10.94
CA LYS A 297 -13.09 -9.40 -11.88
C LYS A 297 -14.50 -9.50 -11.25
N GLU A 298 -14.72 -10.48 -10.37
CA GLU A 298 -16.02 -10.72 -9.74
C GLU A 298 -16.43 -9.56 -8.83
N ILE A 299 -15.47 -8.85 -8.23
CA ILE A 299 -15.75 -7.64 -7.44
C ILE A 299 -16.19 -6.50 -8.36
N THR A 300 -15.53 -6.31 -9.50
CA THR A 300 -15.95 -5.32 -10.49
C THR A 300 -17.36 -5.64 -11.03
N GLU A 301 -17.63 -6.89 -11.35
CA GLU A 301 -18.95 -7.33 -11.78
C GLU A 301 -20.03 -7.12 -10.70
N LEU A 302 -19.69 -7.37 -9.43
CA LEU A 302 -20.57 -7.17 -8.29
C LEU A 302 -20.99 -5.70 -8.16
N VAL A 303 -20.03 -4.78 -8.11
CA VAL A 303 -20.33 -3.36 -7.93
C VAL A 303 -21.06 -2.76 -9.13
N GLN A 304 -20.78 -3.24 -10.34
CA GLN A 304 -21.51 -2.83 -11.56
C GLN A 304 -22.95 -3.37 -11.65
N LYS A 305 -23.26 -4.46 -10.97
CA LYS A 305 -24.65 -4.90 -10.78
C LYS A 305 -25.44 -3.98 -9.83
N PHE A 306 -24.76 -3.36 -8.86
CA PHE A 306 -25.36 -2.37 -7.98
C PHE A 306 -25.54 -1.03 -8.69
N ASP A 307 -24.47 -0.53 -9.33
CA ASP A 307 -24.52 0.70 -10.14
C ASP A 307 -23.47 0.61 -11.26
N LYS A 308 -23.94 0.63 -12.52
CA LYS A 308 -23.08 0.49 -13.71
C LYS A 308 -22.03 1.59 -13.88
N ARG A 309 -22.17 2.72 -13.19
CA ARG A 309 -21.24 3.85 -13.22
C ARG A 309 -20.02 3.63 -12.35
N ILE A 310 -20.03 2.64 -11.48
CA ILE A 310 -18.92 2.38 -10.57
C ILE A 310 -17.74 1.82 -11.33
N ILE A 311 -16.58 2.45 -11.12
CA ILE A 311 -15.28 2.04 -11.61
C ILE A 311 -14.37 1.93 -10.38
N LEU A 312 -13.76 0.77 -10.16
CA LEU A 312 -12.92 0.51 -8.99
C LEU A 312 -11.47 0.96 -9.16
N ALA A 313 -10.99 1.09 -10.40
CA ALA A 313 -9.67 1.60 -10.74
C ALA A 313 -9.75 2.52 -11.96
N ALA A 314 -9.07 3.66 -11.92
CA ALA A 314 -9.03 4.61 -13.03
C ALA A 314 -8.32 4.00 -14.24
N GLU A 315 -7.27 3.21 -14.01
CA GLU A 315 -6.52 2.47 -15.04
C GLU A 315 -6.29 1.04 -14.55
N ASN A 316 -6.38 0.07 -15.44
CA ASN A 316 -6.03 -1.30 -15.14
C ASN A 316 -4.53 -1.50 -15.34
N LEU A 317 -3.81 -1.80 -14.28
CA LEU A 317 -2.35 -1.99 -14.33
C LEU A 317 -1.93 -3.07 -15.32
N TYR A 318 -2.73 -4.13 -15.46
CA TYR A 318 -2.47 -5.23 -16.40
C TYR A 318 -2.61 -4.83 -17.90
N ASP A 319 -3.25 -3.71 -18.21
CA ASP A 319 -3.32 -3.21 -19.61
C ASP A 319 -1.95 -2.68 -20.04
N ARG A 320 -1.18 -2.08 -19.13
CA ARG A 320 0.19 -1.61 -19.37
C ARG A 320 1.20 -2.76 -19.39
N PHE A 321 1.17 -3.62 -18.38
CA PHE A 321 1.99 -4.83 -18.30
C PHE A 321 1.25 -5.91 -17.51
N GLY A 322 0.67 -6.88 -18.19
CA GLY A 322 -0.12 -7.97 -17.63
C GLY A 322 0.33 -9.35 -18.09
N LEU A 323 -0.25 -10.41 -17.53
CA LEU A 323 0.03 -11.78 -17.97
C LEU A 323 -0.38 -12.06 -19.42
N ASP A 324 -1.31 -11.28 -19.95
CA ASP A 324 -1.84 -11.48 -21.29
C ASP A 324 -1.03 -10.75 -22.39
N ASN A 325 -0.32 -9.66 -22.06
CA ASN A 325 0.48 -8.85 -23.01
C ASN A 325 1.97 -8.81 -22.69
N GLY A 326 2.37 -9.12 -21.44
CA GLY A 326 3.75 -8.97 -20.97
C GLY A 326 4.76 -9.80 -21.75
N ALA A 327 4.40 -11.03 -22.18
CA ALA A 327 5.29 -11.87 -22.99
C ALA A 327 5.71 -11.17 -24.29
N ASN A 328 4.78 -10.50 -24.98
CA ASN A 328 5.07 -9.77 -26.24
C ASN A 328 5.97 -8.55 -26.01
N ILE A 329 5.91 -7.95 -24.83
CA ILE A 329 6.79 -6.83 -24.47
C ILE A 329 8.20 -7.35 -24.19
N LEU A 330 8.30 -8.45 -23.43
CA LEU A 330 9.57 -9.04 -23.00
C LEU A 330 10.32 -9.76 -24.13
N ASP A 331 9.61 -10.30 -25.13
CA ASP A 331 10.19 -11.04 -26.27
C ASP A 331 11.15 -10.21 -27.12
N LYS A 332 11.03 -8.88 -27.06
CA LYS A 332 11.96 -7.95 -27.70
C LYS A 332 13.34 -7.92 -27.02
N HIS A 333 13.42 -8.36 -25.76
CA HIS A 333 14.60 -8.22 -24.92
C HIS A 333 15.16 -9.54 -24.43
N PHE A 334 14.38 -10.61 -24.36
CA PHE A 334 14.75 -11.89 -23.78
C PHE A 334 14.46 -13.04 -24.73
N SER A 335 15.37 -14.02 -24.79
CA SER A 335 15.32 -15.11 -25.77
C SER A 335 14.35 -16.24 -25.41
N GLN A 336 14.05 -16.44 -24.14
CA GLN A 336 13.16 -17.48 -23.63
C GLN A 336 12.31 -16.90 -22.52
N ILE A 337 11.00 -17.04 -22.66
CA ILE A 337 10.04 -16.53 -21.68
C ILE A 337 9.14 -17.68 -21.25
N GLU A 338 9.17 -18.01 -19.97
CA GLU A 338 8.29 -18.98 -19.33
C GLU A 338 7.29 -18.23 -18.45
N ILE A 339 6.02 -18.62 -18.48
CA ILE A 339 4.96 -18.01 -17.68
C ILE A 339 4.55 -18.99 -16.59
N HIS A 340 4.60 -18.56 -15.34
CA HIS A 340 4.12 -19.31 -14.18
C HIS A 340 2.92 -18.58 -13.57
N ARG A 341 1.75 -19.25 -13.51
CA ARG A 341 0.55 -18.70 -12.92
C ARG A 341 0.40 -19.20 -11.50
N TYR A 342 0.06 -18.29 -10.60
CA TYR A 342 -0.24 -18.58 -9.20
C TYR A 342 -1.69 -19.03 -9.08
N GLU A 343 -1.89 -20.31 -8.80
CA GLU A 343 -3.23 -20.86 -8.59
C GLU A 343 -3.75 -20.45 -7.21
N ASP A 344 -4.62 -19.46 -7.19
CA ASP A 344 -5.22 -18.94 -5.97
C ASP A 344 -6.59 -18.30 -6.28
N GLY A 345 -7.37 -18.10 -5.25
CA GLY A 345 -8.63 -17.41 -5.24
C GLY A 345 -8.98 -16.95 -3.84
N ILE A 346 -10.03 -16.20 -3.71
CA ILE A 346 -10.60 -15.78 -2.43
C ILE A 346 -11.98 -16.40 -2.33
N ILE A 347 -12.32 -16.99 -1.18
CA ILE A 347 -13.68 -17.39 -0.84
C ILE A 347 -14.13 -16.58 0.36
N ILE A 348 -15.21 -15.83 0.20
CA ILE A 348 -15.73 -14.95 1.23
C ILE A 348 -17.23 -15.17 1.41
N GLY A 349 -17.65 -15.34 2.67
CA GLY A 349 -19.05 -15.47 3.08
C GLY A 349 -19.56 -14.31 3.93
N GLU A 350 -18.71 -13.34 4.23
CA GLU A 350 -18.97 -12.18 5.06
C GLU A 350 -18.99 -10.89 4.24
N GLU A 351 -20.00 -10.04 4.43
CA GLU A 351 -20.17 -8.83 3.62
C GLU A 351 -19.14 -7.74 3.98
N GLU A 352 -18.80 -7.60 5.27
CA GLU A 352 -17.99 -6.48 5.76
C GLU A 352 -16.59 -6.43 5.13
N PRO A 353 -15.78 -7.52 5.09
CA PRO A 353 -14.46 -7.47 4.46
C PRO A 353 -14.51 -7.16 2.96
N LEU A 354 -15.56 -7.58 2.27
CA LEU A 354 -15.75 -7.29 0.85
C LEU A 354 -16.13 -5.83 0.62
N ILE A 355 -17.01 -5.28 1.45
CA ILE A 355 -17.39 -3.85 1.41
C ILE A 355 -16.19 -2.96 1.71
N GLU A 356 -15.43 -3.28 2.75
CA GLU A 356 -14.20 -2.55 3.09
C GLU A 356 -13.21 -2.56 1.93
N TYR A 357 -13.01 -3.71 1.28
CA TYR A 357 -12.17 -3.80 0.09
C TYR A 357 -12.67 -2.89 -1.03
N VAL A 358 -13.97 -2.95 -1.36
CA VAL A 358 -14.58 -2.10 -2.40
C VAL A 358 -14.37 -0.62 -2.08
N LEU A 359 -14.66 -0.18 -0.86
CA LEU A 359 -14.50 1.22 -0.44
C LEU A 359 -13.02 1.66 -0.42
N SER A 360 -12.09 0.71 -0.27
CA SER A 360 -10.66 0.96 -0.32
C SER A 360 -10.10 1.15 -1.74
N CYS A 361 -10.87 0.90 -2.79
CA CYS A 361 -10.43 1.03 -4.17
C CYS A 361 -10.25 2.51 -4.57
N HIS A 362 -9.44 2.76 -5.63
CA HIS A 362 -9.05 4.11 -6.06
C HIS A 362 -9.87 4.64 -7.24
N GLY A 363 -11.08 4.13 -7.42
CA GLY A 363 -12.00 4.56 -8.46
C GLY A 363 -12.99 5.62 -7.98
N ASN A 364 -14.19 5.57 -8.53
CA ASN A 364 -15.28 6.50 -8.20
C ASN A 364 -16.35 5.88 -7.28
N GLN A 365 -16.13 4.66 -6.75
CA GLN A 365 -17.11 3.89 -6.00
C GLN A 365 -17.69 4.64 -4.80
N ASN A 366 -16.87 5.43 -4.10
CA ASN A 366 -17.29 6.19 -2.92
C ASN A 366 -18.39 7.20 -3.24
N GLN A 367 -18.40 7.79 -4.45
CA GLN A 367 -19.41 8.75 -4.90
C GLN A 367 -20.81 8.11 -5.05
N TYR A 368 -20.87 6.82 -5.34
CA TYR A 368 -22.12 6.10 -5.62
C TYR A 368 -22.57 5.18 -4.49
N ILE A 369 -21.66 4.84 -3.56
CA ILE A 369 -21.94 3.88 -2.48
C ILE A 369 -22.19 4.60 -1.15
N LEU A 370 -21.42 5.64 -0.77
CA LEU A 370 -21.47 6.19 0.58
C LEU A 370 -22.85 6.73 0.97
N ASP A 371 -23.53 7.47 0.08
CA ASP A 371 -24.88 7.98 0.33
C ASP A 371 -25.95 6.86 0.35
N ARG A 372 -25.62 5.69 -0.20
CA ARG A 372 -26.48 4.50 -0.32
C ARG A 372 -25.90 3.30 0.41
N TYR A 373 -25.08 3.54 1.44
CA TYR A 373 -24.29 2.49 2.11
C TYR A 373 -25.16 1.32 2.61
N GLN A 374 -26.30 1.61 3.26
CA GLN A 374 -27.19 0.56 3.76
C GLN A 374 -27.83 -0.27 2.63
N GLU A 375 -28.16 0.37 1.52
CA GLU A 375 -28.68 -0.31 0.33
C GLU A 375 -27.60 -1.21 -0.30
N PHE A 376 -26.37 -0.71 -0.40
CA PHE A 376 -25.23 -1.48 -0.91
C PHE A 376 -24.91 -2.68 0.00
N ARG A 377 -24.88 -2.47 1.33
CA ARG A 377 -24.65 -3.56 2.30
C ARG A 377 -25.69 -4.68 2.15
N GLN A 378 -26.98 -4.35 2.12
CA GLN A 378 -28.05 -5.31 1.91
C GLN A 378 -27.97 -6.01 0.54
N PHE A 379 -27.51 -5.29 -0.47
CA PHE A 379 -27.26 -5.86 -1.80
C PHE A 379 -26.13 -6.88 -1.74
N VAL A 380 -24.99 -6.55 -1.15
CA VAL A 380 -23.83 -7.45 -1.00
C VAL A 380 -24.21 -8.68 -0.18
N GLU A 381 -24.88 -8.52 0.97
CA GLU A 381 -25.36 -9.62 1.81
C GLU A 381 -26.23 -10.62 1.00
N LYS A 382 -27.10 -10.12 0.13
CA LYS A 382 -27.92 -10.96 -0.75
C LYS A 382 -27.10 -11.74 -1.78
N GLN A 383 -26.00 -11.15 -2.29
CA GLN A 383 -25.12 -11.80 -3.25
C GLN A 383 -24.24 -12.88 -2.60
N LEU A 384 -23.88 -12.70 -1.31
CA LEU A 384 -23.04 -13.61 -0.54
C LEU A 384 -23.77 -14.82 0.07
N ARG A 385 -25.06 -15.03 -0.23
CA ARG A 385 -25.83 -16.19 0.29
C ARG A 385 -25.25 -17.57 -0.04
N LYS A 386 -24.25 -17.63 -0.92
CA LYS A 386 -23.32 -18.73 -1.17
C LYS A 386 -21.93 -18.16 -1.13
N ASP A 387 -20.96 -18.96 -0.74
CA ASP A 387 -19.53 -18.57 -0.77
C ASP A 387 -19.21 -17.85 -2.08
N PHE A 388 -18.83 -16.59 -1.95
CA PHE A 388 -18.51 -15.74 -3.11
C PHE A 388 -17.06 -15.97 -3.49
N TYR A 389 -16.84 -16.55 -4.66
CA TYR A 389 -15.51 -16.80 -5.19
C TYR A 389 -15.00 -15.59 -5.96
N ILE A 390 -13.75 -15.21 -5.70
CA ILE A 390 -13.04 -14.11 -6.37
C ILE A 390 -11.75 -14.66 -6.96
N THR A 391 -11.55 -14.45 -8.25
CA THR A 391 -10.37 -14.90 -8.98
C THR A 391 -9.14 -14.09 -8.61
N LYS A 392 -8.06 -14.75 -8.21
CA LYS A 392 -6.73 -14.16 -8.12
C LYS A 392 -5.94 -14.60 -9.37
N ASP A 393 -5.90 -13.75 -10.39
CA ASP A 393 -5.14 -14.00 -11.61
C ASP A 393 -3.81 -13.24 -11.51
N ALA A 394 -2.79 -13.92 -11.01
CA ALA A 394 -1.44 -13.40 -10.82
C ALA A 394 -0.42 -14.43 -11.29
N GLY A 395 0.80 -13.99 -11.56
CA GLY A 395 1.87 -14.87 -11.99
C GLY A 395 3.16 -14.11 -12.23
N PHE A 396 4.18 -14.84 -12.68
CA PHE A 396 5.45 -14.24 -13.05
C PHE A 396 5.96 -14.79 -14.39
N PHE A 397 6.76 -13.98 -15.03
CA PHE A 397 7.57 -14.37 -16.19
C PHE A 397 8.99 -14.68 -15.72
N LEU A 398 9.54 -15.79 -16.23
CA LEU A 398 10.94 -16.14 -16.11
C LEU A 398 11.58 -15.96 -17.48
N CYS A 399 12.54 -15.04 -17.58
CA CYS A 399 13.12 -14.61 -18.82
C CYS A 399 14.63 -14.90 -18.83
N ARG A 400 15.15 -15.44 -19.92
CA ARG A 400 16.58 -15.71 -20.11
C ARG A 400 17.17 -14.71 -21.11
N LEU A 401 18.37 -14.23 -20.78
CA LEU A 401 19.11 -13.32 -21.66
C LEU A 401 19.70 -14.05 -22.87
#